data_204dd14449c9d3c597084883fa860e42
#
_entry.id   204dd14449c9d3c597084883fa860e42
#
_cell.length_a   1.000
_cell.length_b   1.000
_cell.length_c   1.000
_cell.angle_alpha   90.00
_cell.angle_beta   90.00
_cell.angle_gamma   90.00
#
_symmetry.space_group_name_H-M   'P 1'
#
loop_
_entity.id
_entity.type
_entity.pdbx_description
1 polymer ?
#
loop_
_entity_poly.entity_id
_entity_poly.type
_entity_poly.pdbx_seq_one_letter_code
_entity_poly.pdbx_strand_id
1 'polypeptide(L)'
;MKPDYKNWMPKGMVLGTLCGAIGCIGASAICHYTDLIKNETGRNVISGSLLFAGVMAGGAALWMAKMYQAFSYDGKRKMSRQIIEGIAEHVKLPAGSKGLDVGCGSGALAIACAKRNADTVFTGIDRWGKEYASFSQALCESNARAEKVSNVSFRRGDATHLDFPDESFDAVVSNYVYHNIPGDRQALLLETLRVLKKGGTFAIHDIFSKSKYGDMHSFVQKLRNMGYEDVRLADTTDGTFMTKREALWMGLSGSALLIGNK
;
A
#
# COMPACT_ATOMS: atom_id res chain seq x y z
N MET A 1 -8.19 15.93 18.00
CA MET A 1 -8.29 14.50 17.56
C MET A 1 -6.98 14.17 16.88
N LYS A 2 -6.44 12.96 17.04
CA LYS A 2 -5.26 12.50 16.27
C LYS A 2 -5.74 11.82 14.98
N PRO A 3 -5.03 11.93 13.85
CA PRO A 3 -5.34 11.18 12.64
C PRO A 3 -5.12 9.68 12.89
N ASP A 4 -5.92 8.85 12.24
CA ASP A 4 -5.81 7.39 12.28
C ASP A 4 -5.62 6.86 10.86
N TYR A 5 -4.40 6.83 10.40
CA TYR A 5 -4.08 6.34 9.05
C TYR A 5 -4.12 4.81 8.92
N LYS A 6 -4.53 4.11 10.00
CA LYS A 6 -4.53 2.64 10.06
C LYS A 6 -3.15 2.05 9.78
N ASN A 7 -3.10 0.76 9.68
CA ASN A 7 -1.87 0.05 9.33
C ASN A 7 -2.10 -0.74 8.03
N TRP A 8 -1.12 -0.79 7.17
CA TRP A 8 -1.21 -1.57 5.93
C TRP A 8 -1.28 -3.08 6.19
N MET A 9 -0.75 -3.55 7.33
CA MET A 9 -0.96 -4.91 7.82
C MET A 9 -2.19 -4.94 8.74
N PRO A 10 -3.28 -5.67 8.40
CA PRO A 10 -4.49 -5.72 9.23
C PRO A 10 -4.22 -6.38 10.60
N LYS A 11 -4.54 -5.69 11.69
CA LYS A 11 -4.37 -6.22 13.05
C LYS A 11 -5.13 -7.54 13.27
N GLY A 12 -6.31 -7.66 12.67
CA GLY A 12 -7.12 -8.88 12.74
C GLY A 12 -6.40 -10.10 12.16
N MET A 13 -5.64 -9.92 11.08
CA MET A 13 -4.85 -11.01 10.47
C MET A 13 -3.75 -11.49 11.42
N VAL A 14 -3.02 -10.57 12.06
CA VAL A 14 -1.98 -10.91 13.06
C VAL A 14 -2.58 -11.69 14.22
N LEU A 15 -3.68 -11.18 14.81
CA LEU A 15 -4.34 -11.82 15.96
C LEU A 15 -4.97 -13.16 15.58
N GLY A 16 -5.64 -13.25 14.43
CA GLY A 16 -6.26 -14.49 13.94
C GLY A 16 -5.23 -15.60 13.74
N THR A 17 -4.09 -15.29 13.10
CA THR A 17 -3.00 -16.27 12.91
C THR A 17 -2.38 -16.69 14.26
N LEU A 18 -2.23 -15.76 15.19
CA LEU A 18 -1.74 -16.08 16.54
C LEU A 18 -2.71 -16.99 17.31
N CYS A 19 -4.01 -16.70 17.27
CA CYS A 19 -5.03 -17.55 17.87
C CYS A 19 -5.06 -18.94 17.24
N GLY A 20 -4.93 -19.03 15.91
CA GLY A 20 -4.81 -20.29 15.19
C GLY A 20 -3.59 -21.11 15.63
N ALA A 21 -2.44 -20.46 15.79
CA ALA A 21 -1.22 -21.10 16.31
C ALA A 21 -1.42 -21.68 17.70
N ILE A 22 -1.97 -20.89 18.62
CA ILE A 22 -2.28 -21.32 20.00
C ILE A 22 -3.27 -22.48 19.99
N GLY A 23 -4.32 -22.39 19.16
CA GLY A 23 -5.32 -23.46 19.01
C GLY A 23 -4.73 -24.78 18.53
N CYS A 24 -3.86 -24.73 17.51
CA CYS A 24 -3.18 -25.92 16.99
C CYS A 24 -2.24 -26.55 18.03
N ILE A 25 -1.46 -25.74 18.78
CA ILE A 25 -0.56 -26.23 19.82
C ILE A 25 -1.38 -26.85 20.97
N GLY A 26 -2.46 -26.17 21.41
CA GLY A 26 -3.35 -26.70 22.45
C GLY A 26 -4.02 -28.01 22.04
N ALA A 27 -4.55 -28.09 20.80
CA ALA A 27 -5.14 -29.32 20.27
C ALA A 27 -4.10 -30.46 20.15
N SER A 28 -2.86 -30.15 19.76
CA SER A 28 -1.76 -31.11 19.76
C SER A 28 -1.51 -31.69 21.15
N ALA A 29 -1.43 -30.82 22.17
CA ALA A 29 -1.24 -31.27 23.56
C ALA A 29 -2.41 -32.12 24.03
N ILE A 30 -3.65 -31.71 23.78
CA ILE A 30 -4.83 -32.51 24.12
C ILE A 30 -4.78 -33.89 23.46
N CYS A 31 -4.54 -33.96 22.15
CA CYS A 31 -4.44 -35.22 21.41
C CYS A 31 -3.31 -36.10 21.95
N HIS A 32 -2.20 -35.53 22.39
CA HIS A 32 -1.03 -36.27 22.84
C HIS A 32 -1.20 -36.83 24.25
N TYR A 33 -1.77 -36.01 25.17
CA TYR A 33 -1.84 -36.35 26.63
C TYR A 33 -3.20 -36.92 27.08
N THR A 34 -4.15 -37.11 26.16
CA THR A 34 -5.44 -37.71 26.48
C THR A 34 -5.70 -38.93 25.60
N ASP A 35 -6.65 -39.77 26.04
CA ASP A 35 -7.04 -41.02 25.32
C ASP A 35 -8.07 -40.77 24.21
N LEU A 36 -8.19 -39.53 23.71
CA LEU A 36 -9.08 -39.19 22.61
C LEU A 36 -8.78 -39.99 21.35
N ILE A 37 -7.51 -40.33 21.11
CA ILE A 37 -7.05 -41.13 20.00
C ILE A 37 -6.37 -42.38 20.59
N LYS A 38 -7.09 -43.50 20.54
CA LYS A 38 -6.63 -44.79 21.14
C LYS A 38 -5.44 -45.39 20.39
N ASN A 39 -5.38 -45.23 19.09
CA ASN A 39 -4.27 -45.72 18.29
C ASN A 39 -3.04 -44.85 18.46
N GLU A 40 -1.96 -45.39 18.99
CA GLU A 40 -0.73 -44.68 19.32
C GLU A 40 -0.09 -44.03 18.07
N THR A 41 -0.01 -44.74 16.97
CA THR A 41 0.53 -44.17 15.72
C THR A 41 -0.33 -43.02 15.21
N GLY A 42 -1.64 -43.17 15.21
CA GLY A 42 -2.58 -42.11 14.82
C GLY A 42 -2.47 -40.89 15.74
N ARG A 43 -2.36 -41.11 17.06
CA ARG A 43 -2.16 -40.04 18.06
C ARG A 43 -0.87 -39.27 17.77
N ASN A 44 0.24 -39.95 17.55
CA ASN A 44 1.53 -39.31 17.30
C ASN A 44 1.55 -38.54 15.96
N VAL A 45 0.95 -39.07 14.91
CA VAL A 45 0.83 -38.38 13.61
C VAL A 45 -0.03 -37.13 13.73
N ILE A 46 -1.21 -37.25 14.34
CA ILE A 46 -2.12 -36.09 14.46
C ILE A 46 -1.54 -35.01 15.38
N SER A 47 -1.04 -35.39 16.57
CA SER A 47 -0.43 -34.42 17.48
C SER A 47 0.81 -33.76 16.88
N GLY A 48 1.67 -34.52 16.20
CA GLY A 48 2.85 -33.98 15.50
C GLY A 48 2.48 -33.02 14.36
N SER A 49 1.46 -33.37 13.57
CA SER A 49 0.98 -32.48 12.50
C SER A 49 0.39 -31.17 13.03
N LEU A 50 -0.39 -31.24 14.10
CA LEU A 50 -0.96 -30.06 14.75
C LEU A 50 0.14 -29.18 15.38
N LEU A 51 1.13 -29.79 16.01
CA LEU A 51 2.27 -29.04 16.57
C LEU A 51 3.05 -28.33 15.48
N PHE A 52 3.35 -29.02 14.38
CA PHE A 52 4.04 -28.43 13.23
C PHE A 52 3.24 -27.25 12.65
N ALA A 53 1.93 -27.42 12.42
CA ALA A 53 1.06 -26.34 11.93
C ALA A 53 1.04 -25.15 12.91
N GLY A 54 0.98 -25.41 14.20
CA GLY A 54 1.01 -24.37 15.23
C GLY A 54 2.32 -23.59 15.26
N VAL A 55 3.47 -24.28 15.14
CA VAL A 55 4.79 -23.64 15.07
C VAL A 55 4.92 -22.77 13.82
N MET A 56 4.50 -23.29 12.66
CA MET A 56 4.51 -22.53 11.40
C MET A 56 3.61 -21.28 11.47
N ALA A 57 2.39 -21.43 11.99
CA ALA A 57 1.47 -20.32 12.20
C ALA A 57 2.01 -19.31 13.22
N GLY A 58 2.68 -19.76 14.29
CA GLY A 58 3.36 -18.89 15.26
C GLY A 58 4.48 -18.07 14.62
N GLY A 59 5.31 -18.70 13.80
CA GLY A 59 6.34 -18.00 13.01
C GLY A 59 5.75 -16.95 12.08
N ALA A 60 4.67 -17.29 11.36
CA ALA A 60 3.94 -16.36 10.49
C ALA A 60 3.33 -15.19 11.29
N ALA A 61 2.73 -15.46 12.45
CA ALA A 61 2.18 -14.41 13.33
C ALA A 61 3.26 -13.45 13.83
N LEU A 62 4.42 -13.95 14.22
CA LEU A 62 5.56 -13.12 14.62
C LEU A 62 6.08 -12.26 13.47
N TRP A 63 6.18 -12.84 12.28
CA TRP A 63 6.56 -12.10 11.08
C TRP A 63 5.57 -10.98 10.77
N MET A 64 4.26 -11.27 10.75
CA MET A 64 3.22 -10.27 10.55
C MET A 64 3.21 -9.19 11.65
N ALA A 65 3.48 -9.55 12.91
CA ALA A 65 3.56 -8.58 14.00
C ALA A 65 4.72 -7.60 13.81
N LYS A 66 5.87 -8.07 13.32
CA LYS A 66 7.00 -7.18 12.98
C LYS A 66 6.68 -6.28 11.79
N MET A 67 6.01 -6.80 10.74
CA MET A 67 5.52 -5.96 9.64
C MET A 67 4.54 -4.90 10.14
N TYR A 68 3.60 -5.27 11.01
CA TYR A 68 2.68 -4.33 11.65
C TYR A 68 3.43 -3.19 12.37
N GLN A 69 4.48 -3.53 13.13
CA GLN A 69 5.32 -2.52 13.81
C GLN A 69 6.06 -1.61 12.82
N ALA A 70 6.58 -2.18 11.72
CA ALA A 70 7.29 -1.41 10.71
C ALA A 70 6.37 -0.44 9.96
N PHE A 71 5.17 -0.88 9.57
CA PHE A 71 4.18 -0.06 8.85
C PHE A 71 3.39 0.89 9.76
N SER A 72 3.57 0.84 11.08
CA SER A 72 2.89 1.77 11.99
C SER A 72 3.28 3.22 11.66
N TYR A 73 2.28 4.05 11.34
CA TYR A 73 2.49 5.45 10.93
C TYR A 73 3.22 6.27 12.00
N ASP A 74 2.85 6.07 13.27
CA ASP A 74 3.45 6.73 14.45
C ASP A 74 4.35 5.81 15.27
N GLY A 75 4.68 4.61 14.76
CA GLY A 75 5.56 3.65 15.43
C GLY A 75 7.03 4.04 15.38
N LYS A 76 7.91 3.15 15.85
CA LYS A 76 9.37 3.42 15.86
C LYS A 76 9.96 3.53 14.45
N ARG A 77 9.59 2.61 13.52
CA ARG A 77 10.15 2.56 12.16
C ARG A 77 9.49 3.57 11.22
N LYS A 78 8.19 3.84 11.41
CA LYS A 78 7.39 4.82 10.64
C LYS A 78 7.51 4.65 9.12
N MET A 79 7.64 3.43 8.64
CA MET A 79 7.91 3.18 7.21
C MET A 79 6.80 3.74 6.32
N SER A 80 5.52 3.51 6.66
CA SER A 80 4.41 4.05 5.87
C SER A 80 4.43 5.58 5.83
N ARG A 81 4.73 6.24 6.94
CA ARG A 81 4.88 7.70 6.98
C ARG A 81 6.04 8.18 6.12
N GLN A 82 7.21 7.52 6.21
CA GLN A 82 8.38 7.87 5.41
C GLN A 82 8.09 7.76 3.91
N ILE A 83 7.40 6.69 3.49
CA ILE A 83 6.98 6.51 2.10
C ILE A 83 6.02 7.61 1.67
N ILE A 84 4.95 7.86 2.43
CA ILE A 84 3.93 8.87 2.13
C ILE A 84 4.54 10.27 2.01
N GLU A 85 5.34 10.68 2.99
CA GLU A 85 5.98 11.99 2.98
C GLU A 85 6.99 12.10 1.83
N GLY A 86 7.76 11.04 1.57
CA GLY A 86 8.74 11.03 0.47
C GLY A 86 8.08 11.10 -0.91
N ILE A 87 6.94 10.45 -1.14
CA ILE A 87 6.18 10.63 -2.39
C ILE A 87 5.68 12.08 -2.51
N ALA A 88 5.11 12.63 -1.43
CA ALA A 88 4.57 13.98 -1.42
C ALA A 88 5.64 15.07 -1.68
N GLU A 89 6.92 14.80 -1.41
CA GLU A 89 8.05 15.71 -1.72
C GLU A 89 8.25 15.95 -3.22
N HIS A 90 7.84 14.99 -4.05
CA HIS A 90 7.92 15.12 -5.51
C HIS A 90 6.79 15.97 -6.11
N VAL A 91 5.80 16.37 -5.30
CA VAL A 91 4.64 17.14 -5.76
C VAL A 91 4.77 18.58 -5.30
N LYS A 92 5.16 19.46 -6.22
CA LYS A 92 5.23 20.90 -6.00
C LYS A 92 4.36 21.59 -7.05
N LEU A 93 3.30 22.24 -6.61
CA LEU A 93 2.28 22.77 -7.50
C LEU A 93 2.09 24.28 -7.30
N PRO A 94 1.89 25.04 -8.37
CA PRO A 94 1.49 26.44 -8.28
C PRO A 94 0.08 26.57 -7.67
N ALA A 95 -0.21 27.75 -7.14
CA ALA A 95 -1.52 28.06 -6.58
C ALA A 95 -2.64 27.83 -7.61
N GLY A 96 -3.79 27.35 -7.15
CA GLY A 96 -4.96 27.04 -7.98
C GLY A 96 -4.90 25.70 -8.71
N SER A 97 -3.83 24.93 -8.56
CA SER A 97 -3.69 23.61 -9.17
C SER A 97 -4.59 22.56 -8.53
N LYS A 98 -4.79 21.45 -9.26
CA LYS A 98 -5.57 20.28 -8.83
C LYS A 98 -4.69 19.04 -8.80
N GLY A 99 -4.72 18.29 -7.69
CA GLY A 99 -4.05 17.00 -7.55
C GLY A 99 -5.02 15.84 -7.40
N LEU A 100 -4.62 14.66 -7.83
CA LEU A 100 -5.36 13.40 -7.69
C LEU A 100 -4.50 12.36 -6.97
N ASP A 101 -5.04 11.72 -5.95
CA ASP A 101 -4.46 10.53 -5.31
C ASP A 101 -5.32 9.31 -5.66
N VAL A 102 -4.76 8.39 -6.47
CA VAL A 102 -5.44 7.18 -6.94
C VAL A 102 -5.19 6.03 -5.98
N GLY A 103 -6.27 5.48 -5.39
CA GLY A 103 -6.19 4.47 -4.36
C GLY A 103 -5.76 5.05 -3.01
N CYS A 104 -6.42 6.12 -2.59
CA CYS A 104 -6.00 6.93 -1.44
C CYS A 104 -6.10 6.21 -0.06
N GLY A 105 -6.77 5.06 0.03
CA GLY A 105 -6.89 4.25 1.24
C GLY A 105 -7.44 5.01 2.45
N SER A 106 -6.58 5.39 3.38
CA SER A 106 -6.90 6.22 4.55
C SER A 106 -6.74 7.72 4.34
N GLY A 107 -6.42 8.15 3.12
CA GLY A 107 -6.21 9.55 2.74
C GLY A 107 -4.82 10.11 3.07
N ALA A 108 -3.88 9.28 3.54
CA ALA A 108 -2.59 9.77 4.04
C ALA A 108 -1.79 10.54 2.98
N LEU A 109 -1.70 10.02 1.74
CA LEU A 109 -0.92 10.65 0.67
C LEU A 109 -1.60 11.92 0.14
N ALA A 110 -2.91 11.88 -0.10
CA ALA A 110 -3.67 13.07 -0.50
C ALA A 110 -3.52 14.21 0.53
N ILE A 111 -3.63 13.89 1.83
CA ILE A 111 -3.47 14.86 2.93
C ILE A 111 -2.03 15.40 2.97
N ALA A 112 -1.02 14.55 2.84
CA ALA A 112 0.38 14.97 2.83
C ALA A 112 0.69 15.92 1.65
N CYS A 113 0.19 15.61 0.45
CA CYS A 113 0.29 16.47 -0.72
C CYS A 113 -0.44 17.80 -0.53
N ALA A 114 -1.68 17.77 -0.01
CA ALA A 114 -2.48 18.98 0.25
C ALA A 114 -1.81 19.91 1.27
N LYS A 115 -1.20 19.38 2.33
CA LYS A 115 -0.44 20.16 3.33
C LYS A 115 0.76 20.88 2.73
N ARG A 116 1.45 20.23 1.79
CA ARG A 116 2.64 20.80 1.12
C ARG A 116 2.29 21.83 0.06
N ASN A 117 1.04 21.82 -0.42
CA ASN A 117 0.53 22.65 -1.51
C ASN A 117 -0.77 23.34 -1.04
N ALA A 118 -0.66 24.31 -0.12
CA ALA A 118 -1.79 24.90 0.60
C ALA A 118 -2.83 25.57 -0.34
N ASP A 119 -2.37 26.18 -1.42
CA ASP A 119 -3.22 26.91 -2.37
C ASP A 119 -3.72 26.03 -3.53
N THR A 120 -3.74 24.72 -3.35
CA THR A 120 -4.20 23.74 -4.35
C THR A 120 -5.38 22.94 -3.80
N VAL A 121 -6.06 22.16 -4.66
CA VAL A 121 -7.11 21.25 -4.22
C VAL A 121 -6.71 19.83 -4.58
N PHE A 122 -6.68 18.93 -3.59
CA PHE A 122 -6.46 17.50 -3.82
C PHE A 122 -7.76 16.71 -3.75
N THR A 123 -7.88 15.72 -4.65
CA THR A 123 -8.96 14.72 -4.63
C THR A 123 -8.33 13.35 -4.41
N GLY A 124 -8.74 12.65 -3.35
CA GLY A 124 -8.41 11.25 -3.15
C GLY A 124 -9.56 10.37 -3.63
N ILE A 125 -9.26 9.34 -4.42
CA ILE A 125 -10.24 8.35 -4.82
C ILE A 125 -9.84 6.95 -4.37
N ASP A 126 -10.82 6.16 -3.97
CA ASP A 126 -10.66 4.73 -3.65
C ASP A 126 -11.98 4.01 -3.84
N ARG A 127 -11.95 2.71 -4.07
CA ARG A 127 -13.18 1.90 -4.11
C ARG A 127 -13.63 1.45 -2.72
N TRP A 128 -12.73 1.47 -1.73
CA TRP A 128 -12.93 0.98 -0.37
C TRP A 128 -13.63 -0.38 -0.34
N GLY A 129 -13.03 -1.35 -1.05
CA GLY A 129 -13.53 -2.72 -1.15
C GLY A 129 -13.50 -3.45 0.19
N LYS A 130 -14.23 -4.57 0.27
CA LYS A 130 -14.33 -5.40 1.50
C LYS A 130 -12.96 -5.92 1.95
N GLU A 131 -12.03 -6.14 1.04
CA GLU A 131 -10.65 -6.57 1.28
C GLU A 131 -9.84 -5.55 2.09
N TYR A 132 -10.23 -4.27 2.05
CA TYR A 132 -9.63 -3.16 2.80
C TYR A 132 -10.64 -2.49 3.74
N ALA A 133 -11.47 -3.28 4.44
CA ALA A 133 -12.57 -2.81 5.28
C ALA A 133 -12.17 -1.85 6.42
N SER A 134 -10.86 -1.72 6.72
CA SER A 134 -10.33 -0.73 7.66
C SER A 134 -10.29 0.69 7.09
N PHE A 135 -10.41 0.86 5.77
CA PHE A 135 -10.39 2.14 5.07
C PHE A 135 -11.80 2.55 4.63
N SER A 136 -12.07 3.84 4.63
CA SER A 136 -13.35 4.38 4.18
C SER A 136 -13.22 5.87 3.88
N GLN A 137 -14.14 6.42 3.10
CA GLN A 137 -14.23 7.86 2.86
C GLN A 137 -14.35 8.64 4.17
N ALA A 138 -15.21 8.20 5.08
CA ALA A 138 -15.41 8.85 6.39
C ALA A 138 -14.12 8.88 7.23
N LEU A 139 -13.28 7.84 7.14
CA LEU A 139 -11.96 7.82 7.78
C LEU A 139 -11.03 8.87 7.17
N CYS A 140 -10.98 8.98 5.84
CA CYS A 140 -10.17 9.98 5.14
C CYS A 140 -10.57 11.41 5.55
N GLU A 141 -11.87 11.70 5.57
CA GLU A 141 -12.42 12.99 6.00
C GLU A 141 -12.11 13.28 7.47
N SER A 142 -12.19 12.26 8.34
CA SER A 142 -11.80 12.37 9.76
C SER A 142 -10.32 12.70 9.92
N ASN A 143 -9.45 12.05 9.12
CA ASN A 143 -8.01 12.30 9.12
C ASN A 143 -7.70 13.72 8.62
N ALA A 144 -8.33 14.18 7.55
CA ALA A 144 -8.16 15.55 7.05
C ALA A 144 -8.55 16.60 8.12
N ARG A 145 -9.68 16.39 8.78
CA ARG A 145 -10.11 17.26 9.91
C ARG A 145 -9.10 17.23 11.07
N ALA A 146 -8.59 16.05 11.44
CA ALA A 146 -7.62 15.89 12.52
C ALA A 146 -6.29 16.62 12.22
N GLU A 147 -5.88 16.60 10.95
CA GLU A 147 -4.68 17.30 10.44
C GLU A 147 -4.93 18.77 10.11
N LYS A 148 -6.19 19.26 10.26
CA LYS A 148 -6.61 20.63 9.90
C LYS A 148 -6.36 20.98 8.42
N VAL A 149 -6.55 20.01 7.53
CA VAL A 149 -6.40 20.16 6.09
C VAL A 149 -7.78 20.30 5.46
N SER A 150 -8.06 21.44 4.82
CA SER A 150 -9.36 21.76 4.22
C SER A 150 -9.36 21.72 2.70
N ASN A 151 -8.18 21.68 2.07
CA ASN A 151 -8.00 21.68 0.63
C ASN A 151 -7.88 20.26 0.05
N VAL A 152 -8.53 19.28 0.69
CA VAL A 152 -8.59 17.88 0.23
C VAL A 152 -10.02 17.37 0.31
N SER A 153 -10.45 16.61 -0.67
CA SER A 153 -11.73 15.90 -0.72
C SER A 153 -11.54 14.44 -1.08
N PHE A 154 -12.51 13.61 -0.72
CA PHE A 154 -12.45 12.18 -0.96
C PHE A 154 -13.75 11.70 -1.60
N ARG A 155 -13.65 10.84 -2.61
CA ARG A 155 -14.82 10.22 -3.24
C ARG A 155 -14.52 8.79 -3.70
N ARG A 156 -15.58 8.01 -3.85
CA ARG A 156 -15.47 6.68 -4.44
C ARG A 156 -15.01 6.77 -5.89
N GLY A 157 -14.08 5.89 -6.28
CA GLY A 157 -13.59 5.79 -7.65
C GLY A 157 -12.89 4.47 -7.90
N ASP A 158 -12.70 4.13 -9.17
CA ASP A 158 -12.05 2.91 -9.61
C ASP A 158 -10.76 3.27 -10.38
N ALA A 159 -9.63 2.73 -9.92
CA ALA A 159 -8.33 2.94 -10.57
C ALA A 159 -8.21 2.28 -11.96
N THR A 160 -9.13 1.37 -12.30
CA THR A 160 -9.17 0.72 -13.61
C THR A 160 -9.84 1.56 -14.69
N HIS A 161 -10.67 2.50 -14.27
CA HIS A 161 -11.38 3.45 -15.14
C HIS A 161 -11.66 4.72 -14.37
N LEU A 162 -10.91 5.76 -14.65
CA LEU A 162 -11.02 7.03 -13.93
C LEU A 162 -12.16 7.88 -14.52
N ASP A 163 -13.18 8.12 -13.72
CA ASP A 163 -14.32 8.99 -14.08
C ASP A 163 -13.93 10.48 -13.98
N PHE A 164 -12.96 10.84 -14.82
CA PHE A 164 -12.51 12.21 -15.03
C PHE A 164 -12.14 12.41 -16.51
N PRO A 165 -12.38 13.60 -17.05
CA PRO A 165 -11.89 13.95 -18.40
C PRO A 165 -10.37 13.87 -18.49
N ASP A 166 -9.87 13.75 -19.72
CA ASP A 166 -8.46 13.89 -20.02
C ASP A 166 -7.93 15.22 -19.48
N GLU A 167 -6.68 15.24 -19.05
CA GLU A 167 -5.98 16.47 -18.65
C GLU A 167 -6.72 17.31 -17.60
N SER A 168 -7.29 16.64 -16.57
CA SER A 168 -8.06 17.26 -15.49
C SER A 168 -7.21 17.73 -14.31
N PHE A 169 -6.03 17.13 -14.09
CA PHE A 169 -5.20 17.32 -12.92
C PHE A 169 -3.79 17.80 -13.25
N ASP A 170 -3.25 18.65 -12.40
CA ASP A 170 -1.89 19.18 -12.51
C ASP A 170 -0.87 18.24 -11.83
N ALA A 171 -1.33 17.37 -10.92
CA ALA A 171 -0.56 16.28 -10.37
C ALA A 171 -1.37 15.01 -10.19
N VAL A 172 -0.74 13.85 -10.36
CA VAL A 172 -1.31 12.54 -10.01
C VAL A 172 -0.32 11.76 -9.16
N VAL A 173 -0.80 11.23 -8.04
CA VAL A 173 -0.03 10.39 -7.13
C VAL A 173 -0.73 9.07 -6.86
N SER A 174 0.04 8.06 -6.45
CA SER A 174 -0.50 6.78 -5.97
C SER A 174 0.56 6.05 -5.16
N ASN A 175 0.12 5.22 -4.21
CA ASN A 175 1.02 4.42 -3.39
C ASN A 175 0.50 3.00 -3.17
N TYR A 176 1.19 2.00 -3.68
CA TYR A 176 0.92 0.56 -3.49
C TYR A 176 -0.50 0.13 -3.91
N VAL A 177 -0.95 0.55 -5.08
CA VAL A 177 -2.29 0.28 -5.60
C VAL A 177 -2.29 -0.75 -6.72
N TYR A 178 -1.58 -0.47 -7.81
CA TYR A 178 -1.74 -1.19 -9.08
C TYR A 178 -1.24 -2.63 -9.03
N HIS A 179 -0.24 -2.96 -8.20
CA HIS A 179 0.24 -4.33 -8.05
C HIS A 179 -0.84 -5.29 -7.53
N ASN A 180 -1.90 -4.78 -6.89
CA ASN A 180 -3.04 -5.54 -6.38
C ASN A 180 -4.17 -5.70 -7.41
N ILE A 181 -4.15 -4.91 -8.51
CA ILE A 181 -5.19 -4.95 -9.54
C ILE A 181 -4.79 -5.98 -10.60
N PRO A 182 -5.66 -6.94 -10.96
CA PRO A 182 -5.38 -7.89 -12.03
C PRO A 182 -5.39 -7.20 -13.42
N GLY A 183 -4.74 -7.81 -14.40
CA GLY A 183 -4.70 -7.36 -15.78
C GLY A 183 -3.41 -6.64 -16.16
N ASP A 184 -3.45 -5.84 -17.23
CA ASP A 184 -2.31 -5.07 -17.74
C ASP A 184 -2.09 -3.81 -16.90
N ARG A 185 -1.08 -3.86 -16.03
CA ARG A 185 -0.78 -2.76 -15.12
C ARG A 185 -0.16 -1.56 -15.81
N GLN A 186 0.52 -1.75 -16.95
CA GLN A 186 1.00 -0.61 -17.75
C GLN A 186 -0.16 0.16 -18.37
N ALA A 187 -1.22 -0.54 -18.80
CA ALA A 187 -2.45 0.11 -19.26
C ALA A 187 -3.11 0.92 -18.14
N LEU A 188 -3.14 0.40 -16.89
CA LEU A 188 -3.65 1.14 -15.73
C LEU A 188 -2.83 2.40 -15.42
N LEU A 189 -1.50 2.32 -15.56
CA LEU A 189 -0.63 3.50 -15.41
C LEU A 189 -0.93 4.54 -16.51
N LEU A 190 -1.15 4.11 -17.75
CA LEU A 190 -1.53 5.01 -18.85
C LEU A 190 -2.90 5.65 -18.63
N GLU A 191 -3.89 4.91 -18.09
CA GLU A 191 -5.18 5.47 -17.70
C GLU A 191 -5.02 6.56 -16.65
N THR A 192 -4.15 6.32 -15.66
CA THR A 192 -3.83 7.32 -14.63
C THR A 192 -3.15 8.56 -15.23
N LEU A 193 -2.24 8.38 -16.18
CA LEU A 193 -1.56 9.47 -16.87
C LEU A 193 -2.46 10.17 -17.90
N ARG A 194 -3.56 9.57 -18.34
CA ARG A 194 -4.55 10.19 -19.21
C ARG A 194 -5.14 11.45 -18.57
N VAL A 195 -5.51 11.36 -17.30
CA VAL A 195 -6.13 12.48 -16.57
C VAL A 195 -5.13 13.56 -16.13
N LEU A 196 -3.82 13.33 -16.29
CA LEU A 196 -2.78 14.33 -16.03
C LEU A 196 -2.69 15.31 -17.18
N LYS A 197 -2.66 16.62 -16.90
CA LYS A 197 -2.46 17.69 -17.87
C LYS A 197 -1.05 17.64 -18.45
N LYS A 198 -0.88 18.22 -19.65
CA LYS A 198 0.44 18.55 -20.20
C LYS A 198 1.17 19.51 -19.25
N GLY A 199 2.46 19.24 -18.99
CA GLY A 199 3.25 19.93 -17.99
C GLY A 199 2.95 19.52 -16.55
N GLY A 200 1.97 18.63 -16.32
CA GLY A 200 1.64 18.10 -14.99
C GLY A 200 2.65 17.07 -14.51
N THR A 201 2.78 16.93 -13.18
CA THR A 201 3.72 16.00 -12.54
C THR A 201 3.04 14.74 -12.05
N PHE A 202 3.76 13.62 -12.06
CA PHE A 202 3.28 12.38 -11.45
C PHE A 202 4.33 11.75 -10.54
N ALA A 203 3.85 11.11 -9.47
CA ALA A 203 4.66 10.34 -8.54
C ALA A 203 3.89 9.09 -8.10
N ILE A 204 4.19 7.96 -8.72
CA ILE A 204 3.52 6.68 -8.50
C ILE A 204 4.51 5.70 -7.88
N HIS A 205 4.28 5.32 -6.64
CA HIS A 205 5.08 4.35 -5.91
C HIS A 205 4.39 2.99 -5.88
N ASP A 206 5.10 1.94 -6.33
CA ASP A 206 4.53 0.60 -6.33
C ASP A 206 5.64 -0.49 -6.36
N ILE A 207 5.24 -1.76 -6.26
CA ILE A 207 6.11 -2.93 -6.44
C ILE A 207 6.19 -3.26 -7.93
N PHE A 208 7.09 -2.62 -8.65
CA PHE A 208 7.25 -2.76 -10.11
C PHE A 208 8.00 -4.05 -10.48
N SER A 209 7.51 -5.20 -10.00
CA SER A 209 8.11 -6.48 -10.35
C SER A 209 7.84 -6.82 -11.84
N LYS A 210 8.85 -7.45 -12.48
CA LYS A 210 8.74 -7.85 -13.89
C LYS A 210 7.56 -8.79 -14.15
N SER A 211 7.23 -9.66 -13.19
CA SER A 211 6.08 -10.59 -13.30
C SER A 211 4.73 -9.88 -13.32
N LYS A 212 4.62 -8.70 -12.70
CA LYS A 212 3.36 -7.93 -12.62
C LYS A 212 3.26 -6.86 -13.69
N TYR A 213 4.35 -6.17 -13.97
CA TYR A 213 4.37 -4.99 -14.84
C TYR A 213 5.08 -5.20 -16.18
N GLY A 214 5.71 -6.35 -16.40
CA GLY A 214 6.58 -6.52 -17.56
C GLY A 214 7.87 -5.71 -17.44
N ASP A 215 8.37 -5.25 -18.58
CA ASP A 215 9.59 -4.43 -18.64
C ASP A 215 9.29 -2.95 -18.41
N MET A 216 9.55 -2.47 -17.19
CA MET A 216 9.35 -1.07 -16.81
C MET A 216 10.41 -0.12 -17.41
N HIS A 217 11.58 -0.61 -17.79
CA HIS A 217 12.55 0.23 -18.51
C HIS A 217 12.04 0.58 -19.90
N SER A 218 11.50 -0.40 -20.63
CA SER A 218 10.83 -0.18 -21.90
C SER A 218 9.60 0.73 -21.76
N PHE A 219 8.85 0.61 -20.66
CA PHE A 219 7.72 1.49 -20.37
C PHE A 219 8.15 2.95 -20.14
N VAL A 220 9.24 3.19 -19.40
CA VAL A 220 9.82 4.53 -19.25
C VAL A 220 10.22 5.12 -20.60
N GLN A 221 10.86 4.34 -21.48
CA GLN A 221 11.19 4.80 -22.82
C GLN A 221 9.94 5.10 -23.66
N LYS A 222 8.89 4.27 -23.54
CA LYS A 222 7.61 4.52 -24.19
C LYS A 222 7.02 5.87 -23.75
N LEU A 223 7.03 6.19 -22.46
CA LEU A 223 6.55 7.49 -21.97
C LEU A 223 7.37 8.65 -22.53
N ARG A 224 8.71 8.53 -22.57
CA ARG A 224 9.59 9.55 -23.18
C ARG A 224 9.28 9.75 -24.66
N ASN A 225 9.07 8.67 -25.40
CA ASN A 225 8.68 8.73 -26.81
C ASN A 225 7.28 9.35 -27.03
N MET A 226 6.43 9.32 -26.01
CA MET A 226 5.12 10.01 -26.00
C MET A 226 5.23 11.49 -25.61
N GLY A 227 6.43 12.00 -25.34
CA GLY A 227 6.68 13.40 -24.99
C GLY A 227 6.70 13.71 -23.48
N TYR A 228 6.71 12.68 -22.63
CA TYR A 228 6.89 12.89 -21.18
C TYR A 228 8.34 13.22 -20.86
N GLU A 229 8.53 14.17 -19.94
CA GLU A 229 9.86 14.70 -19.55
C GLU A 229 10.27 14.17 -18.19
N ASP A 230 11.58 14.09 -17.93
CA ASP A 230 12.20 13.69 -16.66
C ASP A 230 11.72 12.34 -16.11
N VAL A 231 11.19 11.48 -16.98
CA VAL A 231 10.64 10.18 -16.58
C VAL A 231 11.74 9.27 -16.09
N ARG A 232 11.60 8.80 -14.85
CA ARG A 232 12.51 7.83 -14.24
C ARG A 232 11.78 6.88 -13.30
N LEU A 233 12.35 5.70 -13.14
CA LEU A 233 11.96 4.70 -12.15
C LEU A 233 13.06 4.67 -11.09
N ALA A 234 12.83 5.30 -9.94
CA ALA A 234 13.79 5.39 -8.84
C ALA A 234 13.59 4.22 -7.88
N ASP A 235 14.64 3.43 -7.65
CA ASP A 235 14.64 2.37 -6.62
C ASP A 235 14.45 3.02 -5.24
N THR A 236 13.47 2.56 -4.48
CA THR A 236 13.19 3.06 -3.12
C THR A 236 13.65 2.08 -2.04
N THR A 237 14.31 0.99 -2.45
CA THR A 237 14.88 -0.04 -1.56
C THR A 237 16.38 0.13 -1.31
N ASP A 238 16.96 1.19 -1.81
CA ASP A 238 18.38 1.55 -1.68
C ASP A 238 18.74 2.30 -0.38
N GLY A 239 17.75 2.45 0.52
CA GLY A 239 17.82 3.25 1.74
C GLY A 239 16.93 4.49 1.71
N THR A 240 16.37 4.86 0.56
CA THR A 240 15.47 6.02 0.42
C THR A 240 14.21 5.86 1.29
N PHE A 241 13.45 4.79 1.11
CA PHE A 241 12.28 4.48 1.96
C PHE A 241 12.51 3.26 2.83
N MET A 242 13.26 2.30 2.34
CA MET A 242 13.62 1.06 3.04
C MET A 242 14.94 0.51 2.51
N THR A 243 15.57 -0.34 3.29
CA THR A 243 16.75 -1.09 2.83
C THR A 243 16.32 -2.31 1.99
N LYS A 244 17.21 -2.81 1.12
CA LYS A 244 16.98 -4.06 0.36
C LYS A 244 16.63 -5.24 1.27
N ARG A 245 17.22 -5.30 2.47
CA ARG A 245 16.92 -6.35 3.45
C ARG A 245 15.48 -6.22 4.00
N GLU A 246 15.03 -5.00 4.32
CA GLU A 246 13.64 -4.75 4.72
C GLU A 246 12.68 -5.10 3.60
N ALA A 247 12.97 -4.66 2.37
CA ALA A 247 12.14 -4.94 1.20
C ALA A 247 11.99 -6.45 0.94
N LEU A 248 13.09 -7.20 0.98
CA LEU A 248 13.06 -8.66 0.81
C LEU A 248 12.21 -9.33 1.90
N TRP A 249 12.48 -8.97 3.15
CA TRP A 249 11.82 -9.57 4.30
C TRP A 249 10.32 -9.24 4.37
N MET A 250 9.90 -8.06 3.89
CA MET A 250 8.49 -7.62 3.89
C MET A 250 7.74 -7.97 2.61
N GLY A 251 8.38 -8.59 1.62
CA GLY A 251 7.76 -8.87 0.32
C GLY A 251 7.57 -7.62 -0.54
N LEU A 252 8.37 -6.58 -0.31
CA LEU A 252 8.35 -5.29 -1.01
C LEU A 252 9.48 -5.13 -2.03
N SER A 253 10.17 -6.22 -2.38
CA SER A 253 11.25 -6.20 -3.38
C SER A 253 10.71 -5.70 -4.72
N GLY A 254 11.43 -4.77 -5.33
CA GLY A 254 11.01 -4.08 -6.55
C GLY A 254 10.15 -2.84 -6.30
N SER A 255 10.02 -2.40 -5.03
CA SER A 255 9.45 -1.10 -4.73
C SER A 255 10.26 0.01 -5.35
N ALA A 256 9.61 0.82 -6.16
CA ALA A 256 10.23 1.95 -6.85
C ALA A 256 9.21 3.09 -6.99
N LEU A 257 9.70 4.27 -7.29
CA LEU A 257 8.93 5.46 -7.55
C LEU A 257 9.04 5.83 -9.03
N LEU A 258 7.96 5.72 -9.77
CA LEU A 258 7.83 6.22 -11.14
C LEU A 258 7.44 7.70 -11.08
N ILE A 259 8.34 8.57 -11.53
CA ILE A 259 8.15 10.02 -11.51
C ILE A 259 8.49 10.63 -12.86
N GLY A 260 7.90 11.80 -13.12
CA GLY A 260 8.13 12.59 -14.35
C GLY A 260 7.06 13.65 -14.55
N ASN A 261 7.12 14.29 -15.71
CA ASN A 261 6.16 15.30 -16.18
C ASN A 261 5.55 14.85 -17.52
N LYS A 262 4.27 15.17 -17.73
CA LYS A 262 3.59 14.85 -18.99
C LYS A 262 3.82 15.94 -20.03
#